data_9d7188f8555f9c1698d9e6815648d108
#
_entry.id   9d7188f8555f9c1698d9e6815648d108
#
_cell.length_a   1.000
_cell.length_b   1.000
_cell.length_c   1.000
_cell.angle_alpha   90.00
_cell.angle_beta   90.00
_cell.angle_gamma   90.00
#
_symmetry.space_group_name_H-M   'P 1'
#
loop_
_entity.id
_entity.type
_entity.pdbx_description
1 polymer ?
#
loop_
_entity_poly.entity_id
_entity_poly.type
_entity_poly.pdbx_seq_one_letter_code
_entity_poly.pdbx_strand_id
1 'polypeptide(L)'
;RAAMLPRLTLRATAGATDLGPNPSINNIDDSANLISNIVAGITMPIFNGGALIAESRASVADRRAAASEYVRTSIAAWREVEGTISADQSLQVREEQFAIAANEAREAQALAEREYARGVATLFELIDAYTRRIDAERGLITARSARVSNRISYHVALGGGARTGGIDEDREPTP
;
A
#
# COMPACT_ATOMS: atom_id res chain seq x y z
N ARG A 1 16.08 -8.63 26.67
CA ARG A 1 16.30 -9.23 28.02
C ARG A 1 16.41 -10.76 27.96
N ALA A 2 15.76 -11.44 27.01
CA ALA A 2 15.85 -12.90 26.87
C ALA A 2 17.32 -13.41 26.62
N ALA A 3 18.11 -12.61 25.92
CA ALA A 3 19.53 -12.96 25.65
C ALA A 3 20.44 -13.00 26.89
N MET A 4 19.96 -12.49 28.03
CA MET A 4 20.64 -12.54 29.32
C MET A 4 20.27 -13.79 30.16
N LEU A 5 19.29 -14.58 29.70
CA LEU A 5 18.86 -15.78 30.38
C LEU A 5 19.66 -17.00 29.91
N PRO A 6 19.79 -18.05 30.76
CA PRO A 6 20.41 -19.29 30.34
C PRO A 6 19.66 -19.92 29.17
N ARG A 7 20.40 -20.42 28.19
CA ARG A 7 19.85 -21.18 27.05
C ARG A 7 20.01 -22.67 27.35
N LEU A 8 18.89 -23.37 27.34
CA LEU A 8 18.86 -24.81 27.36
C LEU A 8 18.87 -25.33 25.92
N THR A 9 19.87 -26.15 25.60
CA THR A 9 19.94 -26.83 24.29
C THR A 9 19.83 -28.33 24.53
N LEU A 10 18.93 -28.97 23.80
CA LEU A 10 18.80 -30.43 23.78
C LEU A 10 19.09 -30.89 22.34
N ARG A 11 20.08 -31.76 22.21
CA ARG A 11 20.47 -32.39 20.95
C ARG A 11 20.36 -33.89 21.07
N ALA A 12 19.56 -34.51 20.24
CA ALA A 12 19.47 -35.95 20.07
C ALA A 12 20.04 -36.32 18.68
N THR A 13 20.98 -37.25 18.67
CA THR A 13 21.50 -37.82 17.43
C THR A 13 21.32 -39.33 17.49
N ALA A 14 20.74 -39.89 16.43
CA ALA A 14 20.64 -41.32 16.21
C ALA A 14 21.37 -41.65 14.90
N GLY A 15 22.25 -42.63 14.92
CA GLY A 15 22.97 -43.06 13.74
C GLY A 15 23.26 -44.56 13.82
N ALA A 16 23.25 -45.21 12.67
CA ALA A 16 23.71 -46.60 12.53
C ALA A 16 25.12 -46.57 11.89
N THR A 17 26.09 -47.23 12.51
CA THR A 17 27.42 -47.42 11.94
C THR A 17 27.62 -48.88 11.66
N ASP A 18 27.95 -49.23 10.43
CA ASP A 18 28.41 -50.56 10.05
C ASP A 18 29.92 -50.60 10.25
N LEU A 19 30.37 -51.40 11.21
CA LEU A 19 31.77 -51.63 11.55
C LEU A 19 32.31 -52.94 10.96
N GLY A 20 31.58 -53.55 9.99
CA GLY A 20 32.00 -54.76 9.31
C GLY A 20 33.19 -54.54 8.37
N PRO A 21 33.96 -55.60 8.06
CA PRO A 21 35.10 -55.55 7.17
C PRO A 21 34.72 -55.19 5.73
N ASN A 22 33.45 -55.09 5.42
CA ASN A 22 32.94 -54.70 4.10
C ASN A 22 31.65 -53.84 4.27
N PRO A 23 31.80 -52.57 4.64
CA PRO A 23 30.63 -51.71 4.88
C PRO A 23 29.75 -51.57 3.62
N SER A 24 28.56 -52.07 3.68
CA SER A 24 27.56 -51.95 2.61
C SER A 24 26.24 -51.48 3.20
N ILE A 25 25.64 -50.50 2.56
CA ILE A 25 24.30 -49.92 2.92
C ILE A 25 23.20 -51.00 2.90
N ASN A 26 23.43 -52.15 2.27
CA ASN A 26 22.42 -53.22 2.13
C ASN A 26 22.48 -54.27 3.28
N ASN A 27 23.44 -54.17 4.22
CA ASN A 27 23.61 -55.10 5.32
C ASN A 27 23.36 -54.48 6.69
N ILE A 28 22.43 -53.55 6.80
CA ILE A 28 22.08 -52.86 8.05
C ILE A 28 21.49 -53.82 9.11
N ASP A 29 21.00 -55.01 8.68
CA ASP A 29 20.24 -55.89 9.56
C ASP A 29 21.09 -56.78 10.50
N ASP A 30 22.37 -57.02 10.21
CA ASP A 30 23.15 -58.03 10.98
C ASP A 30 24.28 -57.49 11.85
N SER A 31 24.72 -56.26 11.72
CA SER A 31 25.87 -55.71 12.46
C SER A 31 25.78 -54.21 12.78
N ALA A 32 24.59 -53.63 12.65
CA ALA A 32 24.43 -52.20 12.89
C ALA A 32 24.49 -51.85 14.39
N ASN A 33 25.59 -51.26 14.81
CA ASN A 33 25.64 -50.61 16.10
C ASN A 33 24.81 -49.32 16.05
N LEU A 34 23.64 -49.38 16.64
CA LEU A 34 22.80 -48.19 16.82
C LEU A 34 23.44 -47.29 17.87
N ILE A 35 23.98 -46.17 17.43
CA ILE A 35 24.53 -45.14 18.32
C ILE A 35 23.44 -44.11 18.53
N SER A 36 22.90 -44.03 19.73
CA SER A 36 22.02 -42.95 20.15
C SER A 36 22.71 -42.09 21.17
N ASN A 37 22.76 -40.80 20.97
CA ASN A 37 23.35 -39.86 21.91
C ASN A 37 22.35 -38.70 22.14
N ILE A 38 22.06 -38.44 23.42
CA ILE A 38 21.27 -37.30 23.87
C ILE A 38 22.17 -36.42 24.72
N VAL A 39 22.40 -35.19 24.25
CA VAL A 39 23.19 -34.17 24.94
C VAL A 39 22.31 -33.01 25.36
N ALA A 40 22.24 -32.75 26.64
CA ALA A 40 21.63 -31.55 27.19
C ALA A 40 22.72 -30.57 27.64
N GLY A 41 22.63 -29.32 27.20
CA GLY A 41 23.57 -28.27 27.57
C GLY A 41 22.86 -27.01 28.05
N ILE A 42 23.38 -26.40 29.13
CA ILE A 42 22.95 -25.08 29.59
C ILE A 42 24.12 -24.12 29.39
N THR A 43 23.87 -23.05 28.65
CA THR A 43 24.86 -21.99 28.43
C THR A 43 24.29 -20.64 28.86
N MET A 44 25.08 -19.92 29.67
CA MET A 44 24.73 -18.56 30.11
C MET A 44 25.94 -17.66 29.94
N PRO A 45 25.82 -16.52 29.20
CA PRO A 45 26.90 -15.56 29.11
C PRO A 45 27.06 -14.83 30.44
N ILE A 46 28.23 -14.98 31.11
CA ILE A 46 28.51 -14.32 32.39
C ILE A 46 29.03 -12.91 32.17
N PHE A 47 29.88 -12.72 31.16
CA PHE A 47 30.46 -11.43 30.84
C PHE A 47 30.64 -11.27 29.34
N ASN A 48 30.13 -10.16 28.82
CA ASN A 48 30.11 -9.87 27.37
C ASN A 48 30.55 -8.41 27.09
N GLY A 49 31.42 -7.84 27.91
CA GLY A 49 31.92 -6.48 27.73
C GLY A 49 30.83 -5.41 27.64
N GLY A 50 29.65 -5.64 28.23
CA GLY A 50 28.51 -4.72 28.16
C GLY A 50 27.62 -4.84 26.89
N ALA A 51 27.96 -5.71 25.95
CA ALA A 51 27.23 -5.86 24.70
C ALA A 51 25.74 -6.18 24.91
N LEU A 52 25.37 -7.09 25.82
CA LEU A 52 24.00 -7.45 26.12
C LEU A 52 23.19 -6.29 26.74
N ILE A 53 23.86 -5.42 27.51
CA ILE A 53 23.25 -4.24 28.10
C ILE A 53 22.98 -3.21 26.98
N ALA A 54 23.96 -3.01 26.08
CA ALA A 54 23.84 -2.14 24.93
C ALA A 54 22.71 -2.61 23.97
N GLU A 55 22.65 -3.91 23.68
CA GLU A 55 21.58 -4.52 22.89
C GLU A 55 20.18 -4.35 23.53
N SER A 56 20.10 -4.53 24.85
CA SER A 56 18.84 -4.27 25.57
C SER A 56 18.41 -2.80 25.49
N ARG A 57 19.36 -1.86 25.56
CA ARG A 57 19.06 -0.41 25.39
C ARG A 57 18.68 -0.09 23.96
N ALA A 58 19.35 -0.68 22.98
CA ALA A 58 18.99 -0.54 21.56
C ALA A 58 17.57 -1.03 21.32
N SER A 59 17.18 -2.22 21.79
CA SER A 59 15.82 -2.74 21.65
C SER A 59 14.76 -1.84 22.31
N VAL A 60 15.08 -1.13 23.38
CA VAL A 60 14.16 -0.13 23.98
C VAL A 60 14.06 1.11 23.09
N ALA A 61 15.16 1.56 22.50
CA ALA A 61 15.16 2.69 21.57
C ALA A 61 14.37 2.35 20.29
N ASP A 62 14.57 1.16 19.72
CA ASP A 62 13.84 0.67 18.55
C ASP A 62 12.33 0.62 18.79
N ARG A 63 11.91 0.14 19.97
CA ARG A 63 10.49 0.16 20.34
C ARG A 63 9.92 1.58 20.42
N ARG A 64 10.68 2.55 20.93
CA ARG A 64 10.26 3.95 20.97
C ARG A 64 10.20 4.54 19.56
N ALA A 65 11.17 4.22 18.72
CA ALA A 65 11.17 4.62 17.32
C ALA A 65 9.95 4.06 16.57
N ALA A 66 9.63 2.78 16.74
CA ALA A 66 8.46 2.16 16.16
C ALA A 66 7.13 2.80 16.64
N ALA A 67 7.05 3.15 17.93
CA ALA A 67 5.88 3.86 18.46
C ALA A 67 5.72 5.26 17.84
N SER A 68 6.82 6.00 17.70
CA SER A 68 6.81 7.32 17.06
C SER A 68 6.45 7.22 15.58
N GLU A 69 6.92 6.20 14.89
CA GLU A 69 6.59 5.93 13.49
C GLU A 69 5.11 5.60 13.31
N TYR A 70 4.53 4.82 14.22
CA TYR A 70 3.09 4.55 14.21
C TYR A 70 2.27 5.85 14.33
N VAL A 71 2.63 6.72 15.28
CA VAL A 71 1.95 8.02 15.45
C VAL A 71 2.11 8.88 14.19
N ARG A 72 3.31 8.94 13.63
CA ARG A 72 3.58 9.69 12.39
C ARG A 72 2.71 9.21 11.24
N THR A 73 2.65 7.89 11.04
CA THR A 73 1.84 7.28 9.97
C THR A 73 0.34 7.52 10.18
N SER A 74 -0.13 7.43 11.43
CA SER A 74 -1.53 7.71 11.76
C SER A 74 -1.92 9.16 11.48
N ILE A 75 -1.05 10.11 11.83
CA ILE A 75 -1.29 11.53 11.54
C ILE A 75 -1.24 11.79 10.02
N ALA A 76 -0.34 11.14 9.30
CA ALA A 76 -0.27 11.28 7.84
C ALA A 76 -1.55 10.79 7.17
N ALA A 77 -2.05 9.62 7.55
CA ALA A 77 -3.32 9.07 7.04
C ALA A 77 -4.51 10.00 7.36
N TRP A 78 -4.58 10.54 8.57
CA TRP A 78 -5.62 11.51 8.92
C TRP A 78 -5.58 12.76 8.04
N ARG A 79 -4.39 13.34 7.83
CA ARG A 79 -4.22 14.51 6.97
C ARG A 79 -4.58 14.25 5.52
N GLU A 80 -4.32 13.06 5.03
CA GLU A 80 -4.69 12.65 3.67
C GLU A 80 -6.21 12.64 3.49
N VAL A 81 -6.95 12.04 4.42
CA VAL A 81 -8.42 12.03 4.40
C VAL A 81 -8.98 13.45 4.49
N GLU A 82 -8.52 14.26 5.45
CA GLU A 82 -8.99 15.64 5.63
C GLU A 82 -8.68 16.50 4.40
N GLY A 83 -7.49 16.31 3.81
CA GLY A 83 -7.10 17.01 2.59
C GLY A 83 -8.01 16.69 1.40
N THR A 84 -8.40 15.44 1.21
CA THR A 84 -9.30 15.03 0.13
C THR A 84 -10.73 15.56 0.32
N ILE A 85 -11.22 15.64 1.57
CA ILE A 85 -12.53 16.23 1.89
C ILE A 85 -12.54 17.74 1.58
N SER A 86 -11.53 18.47 2.04
CA SER A 86 -11.40 19.89 1.78
C SER A 86 -11.24 20.20 0.28
N ALA A 87 -10.48 19.37 -0.42
CA ALA A 87 -10.33 19.47 -1.88
C ALA A 87 -11.66 19.23 -2.62
N ASP A 88 -12.50 18.29 -2.19
CA ASP A 88 -13.80 18.03 -2.88
C ASP A 88 -14.70 19.26 -2.85
N GLN A 89 -14.77 19.98 -1.74
CA GLN A 89 -15.54 21.21 -1.63
C GLN A 89 -15.06 22.28 -2.61
N SER A 90 -13.75 22.48 -2.69
CA SER A 90 -13.16 23.46 -3.60
C SER A 90 -13.35 23.06 -5.07
N LEU A 91 -13.23 21.76 -5.38
CA LEU A 91 -13.43 21.23 -6.72
C LEU A 91 -14.89 21.27 -7.14
N GLN A 92 -15.84 21.12 -6.21
CA GLN A 92 -17.26 21.28 -6.48
C GLN A 92 -17.58 22.71 -6.93
N VAL A 93 -17.15 23.70 -6.16
CA VAL A 93 -17.36 25.11 -6.53
C VAL A 93 -16.73 25.41 -7.89
N ARG A 94 -15.52 24.91 -8.12
CA ARG A 94 -14.83 25.09 -9.40
C ARG A 94 -15.60 24.44 -10.56
N GLU A 95 -16.14 23.23 -10.40
CA GLU A 95 -16.97 22.59 -11.42
C GLU A 95 -18.22 23.41 -11.74
N GLU A 96 -18.90 23.94 -10.72
CA GLU A 96 -20.09 24.79 -10.89
C GLU A 96 -19.77 26.06 -11.67
N GLN A 97 -18.65 26.73 -11.35
CA GLN A 97 -18.23 27.94 -12.08
C GLN A 97 -17.89 27.65 -13.55
N PHE A 98 -17.19 26.54 -13.83
CA PHE A 98 -16.93 26.14 -15.21
C PHE A 98 -18.19 25.70 -15.95
N ALA A 99 -19.19 25.13 -15.27
CA ALA A 99 -20.47 24.78 -15.88
C ALA A 99 -21.24 26.04 -16.29
N ILE A 100 -21.27 27.08 -15.45
CA ILE A 100 -21.84 28.36 -15.76
C ILE A 100 -21.13 28.98 -16.96
N ALA A 101 -19.79 29.09 -16.91
CA ALA A 101 -18.98 29.66 -17.99
C ALA A 101 -19.18 28.92 -19.33
N ALA A 102 -19.28 27.59 -19.31
CA ALA A 102 -19.56 26.80 -20.52
C ALA A 102 -20.96 27.08 -21.09
N ASN A 103 -21.95 27.28 -20.23
CA ASN A 103 -23.31 27.64 -20.69
C ASN A 103 -23.35 29.04 -21.30
N GLU A 104 -22.78 30.02 -20.63
CA GLU A 104 -22.66 31.38 -21.14
C GLU A 104 -21.92 31.46 -22.48
N ALA A 105 -20.84 30.67 -22.62
CA ALA A 105 -20.09 30.60 -23.87
C ALA A 105 -20.90 29.98 -25.02
N ARG A 106 -21.79 29.01 -24.75
CA ARG A 106 -22.73 28.45 -25.74
C ARG A 106 -23.76 29.46 -26.16
N GLU A 107 -24.32 30.22 -25.22
CA GLU A 107 -25.27 31.27 -25.50
C GLU A 107 -24.63 32.38 -26.33
N ALA A 108 -23.44 32.79 -26.02
CA ALA A 108 -22.67 33.78 -26.78
C ALA A 108 -22.38 33.30 -28.20
N GLN A 109 -21.99 32.03 -28.37
CA GLN A 109 -21.82 31.46 -29.71
C GLN A 109 -23.14 31.48 -30.50
N ALA A 110 -24.26 31.04 -29.91
CA ALA A 110 -25.55 31.04 -30.59
C ALA A 110 -26.03 32.47 -30.97
N LEU A 111 -25.64 33.49 -30.21
CA LEU A 111 -25.84 34.87 -30.54
C LEU A 111 -24.97 35.29 -31.74
N ALA A 112 -23.67 35.00 -31.71
CA ALA A 112 -22.74 35.33 -32.79
C ALA A 112 -23.12 34.67 -34.11
N GLU A 113 -23.65 33.43 -34.10
CA GLU A 113 -24.20 32.74 -35.28
C GLU A 113 -25.36 33.49 -35.88
N ARG A 114 -26.30 33.95 -35.06
CA ARG A 114 -27.47 34.72 -35.52
C ARG A 114 -27.07 36.08 -36.06
N GLU A 115 -26.09 36.72 -35.48
CA GLU A 115 -25.58 38.03 -35.92
C GLU A 115 -24.82 37.92 -37.25
N TYR A 116 -23.98 36.88 -37.37
CA TYR A 116 -23.30 36.59 -38.61
C TYR A 116 -24.29 36.26 -39.77
N ALA A 117 -25.31 35.45 -39.50
CA ALA A 117 -26.35 35.13 -40.50
C ALA A 117 -27.11 36.37 -40.97
N ARG A 118 -27.22 37.41 -40.13
CA ARG A 118 -27.84 38.71 -40.48
C ARG A 118 -26.86 39.71 -41.10
N GLY A 119 -25.59 39.34 -41.24
CA GLY A 119 -24.55 40.24 -41.76
C GLY A 119 -24.09 41.31 -40.79
N VAL A 120 -24.44 41.21 -39.51
CA VAL A 120 -24.06 42.18 -38.46
C VAL A 120 -22.70 41.85 -37.87
N ALA A 121 -22.41 40.59 -37.63
CA ALA A 121 -21.11 40.13 -37.11
C ALA A 121 -20.20 39.65 -38.25
N THR A 122 -18.90 39.77 -38.03
CA THR A 122 -17.83 39.27 -38.92
C THR A 122 -17.56 37.78 -38.71
N LEU A 123 -16.98 37.14 -39.70
CA LEU A 123 -16.52 35.73 -39.55
C LEU A 123 -15.50 35.57 -38.43
N PHE A 124 -14.69 36.61 -38.19
CA PHE A 124 -13.70 36.58 -37.11
C PHE A 124 -14.37 36.52 -35.72
N GLU A 125 -15.41 37.30 -35.49
CA GLU A 125 -16.19 37.29 -34.26
C GLU A 125 -16.89 35.96 -34.03
N LEU A 126 -17.38 35.35 -35.08
CA LEU A 126 -17.99 34.03 -35.04
C LEU A 126 -16.93 32.95 -34.63
N ILE A 127 -15.76 32.94 -35.27
CA ILE A 127 -14.65 32.02 -34.94
C ILE A 127 -14.20 32.20 -33.50
N ASP A 128 -14.07 33.45 -33.01
CA ASP A 128 -13.71 33.75 -31.63
C ASP A 128 -14.75 33.18 -30.64
N ALA A 129 -16.03 33.33 -30.91
CA ALA A 129 -17.10 32.75 -30.10
C ALA A 129 -17.03 31.20 -30.05
N TYR A 130 -16.76 30.54 -31.17
CA TYR A 130 -16.52 29.09 -31.20
C TYR A 130 -15.33 28.68 -30.35
N THR A 131 -14.21 29.41 -30.47
CA THR A 131 -12.98 29.12 -29.69
C THR A 131 -13.25 29.26 -28.21
N ARG A 132 -13.88 30.34 -27.77
CA ARG A 132 -14.26 30.54 -26.37
C ARG A 132 -15.15 29.43 -25.80
N ARG A 133 -16.15 28.99 -26.60
CA ARG A 133 -16.99 27.85 -26.19
C ARG A 133 -16.18 26.59 -26.00
N ILE A 134 -15.32 26.25 -26.96
CA ILE A 134 -14.48 25.06 -26.87
C ILE A 134 -13.57 25.10 -25.62
N ASP A 135 -12.99 26.26 -25.35
CA ASP A 135 -12.09 26.42 -24.18
C ASP A 135 -12.86 26.35 -22.86
N ALA A 136 -14.06 26.91 -22.78
CA ALA A 136 -14.94 26.81 -21.62
C ALA A 136 -15.37 25.35 -21.37
N GLU A 137 -15.76 24.62 -22.41
CA GLU A 137 -16.13 23.20 -22.33
C GLU A 137 -14.94 22.31 -21.91
N ARG A 138 -13.73 22.57 -22.41
CA ARG A 138 -12.51 21.90 -21.96
C ARG A 138 -12.22 22.16 -20.48
N GLY A 139 -12.43 23.41 -20.03
CA GLY A 139 -12.32 23.78 -18.63
C GLY A 139 -13.25 22.97 -17.74
N LEU A 140 -14.52 22.83 -18.16
CA LEU A 140 -15.52 22.03 -17.45
C LEU A 140 -15.14 20.55 -17.38
N ILE A 141 -14.70 19.96 -18.49
CA ILE A 141 -14.26 18.56 -18.53
C ILE A 141 -13.09 18.35 -17.58
N THR A 142 -12.12 19.27 -17.58
CA THR A 142 -10.96 19.21 -16.70
C THR A 142 -11.37 19.30 -15.22
N ALA A 143 -12.29 20.21 -14.87
CA ALA A 143 -12.79 20.35 -13.51
C ALA A 143 -13.53 19.10 -13.04
N ARG A 144 -14.36 18.50 -13.87
CA ARG A 144 -15.06 17.22 -13.59
C ARG A 144 -14.07 16.07 -13.39
N SER A 145 -13.08 15.96 -14.25
CA SER A 145 -12.04 14.92 -14.14
C SER A 145 -11.27 15.06 -12.83
N ALA A 146 -10.88 16.29 -12.45
CA ALA A 146 -10.19 16.54 -11.19
C ALA A 146 -11.04 16.13 -9.98
N ARG A 147 -12.34 16.41 -9.98
CA ARG A 147 -13.25 16.02 -8.90
C ARG A 147 -13.41 14.49 -8.80
N VAL A 148 -13.55 13.80 -9.93
CA VAL A 148 -13.61 12.33 -9.96
C VAL A 148 -12.31 11.73 -9.41
N SER A 149 -11.16 12.24 -9.85
CA SER A 149 -9.84 11.80 -9.34
C SER A 149 -9.71 12.00 -7.83
N ASN A 150 -10.16 13.15 -7.31
CA ASN A 150 -10.16 13.41 -5.87
C ASN A 150 -11.06 12.44 -5.09
N ARG A 151 -12.23 12.09 -5.62
CA ARG A 151 -13.11 11.08 -5.00
C ARG A 151 -12.48 9.70 -4.96
N ILE A 152 -11.76 9.32 -6.01
CA ILE A 152 -10.97 8.07 -6.01
C ILE A 152 -9.90 8.13 -4.92
N SER A 153 -9.15 9.23 -4.83
CA SER A 153 -8.14 9.44 -3.79
C SER A 153 -8.74 9.36 -2.38
N TYR A 154 -9.92 9.93 -2.17
CA TYR A 154 -10.65 9.83 -0.91
C TYR A 154 -10.97 8.37 -0.52
N HIS A 155 -11.47 7.57 -1.46
CA HIS A 155 -11.73 6.15 -1.20
C HIS A 155 -10.45 5.37 -0.91
N VAL A 156 -9.36 5.68 -1.60
CA VAL A 156 -8.05 5.06 -1.33
C VAL A 156 -7.53 5.45 0.06
N ALA A 157 -7.64 6.73 0.43
CA ALA A 157 -7.22 7.23 1.74
C ALA A 157 -8.00 6.59 2.91
N LEU A 158 -9.27 6.23 2.70
CA LEU A 158 -10.08 5.48 3.66
C LEU A 158 -9.73 3.97 3.74
N GLY A 159 -8.72 3.52 2.98
CA GLY A 159 -8.36 2.10 2.91
C GLY A 159 -9.26 1.27 2.01
N GLY A 160 -10.07 1.91 1.18
CA GLY A 160 -10.89 1.29 0.15
C GLY A 160 -10.06 0.81 -1.05
N GLY A 161 -8.93 0.14 -0.77
CA GLY A 161 -8.22 -0.65 -1.78
C GLY A 161 -9.16 -1.72 -2.32
N ALA A 162 -9.05 -2.00 -3.61
CA ALA A 162 -9.78 -3.11 -4.23
C ALA A 162 -9.68 -4.32 -3.30
N ARG A 163 -10.81 -4.76 -2.75
CA ARG A 163 -10.90 -6.11 -2.22
C ARG A 163 -10.51 -6.99 -3.40
N THR A 164 -9.25 -7.39 -3.44
CA THR A 164 -8.87 -8.54 -4.26
C THR A 164 -9.86 -9.60 -3.82
N GLY A 165 -10.83 -9.88 -4.70
CA GLY A 165 -11.86 -10.84 -4.44
C GLY A 165 -11.15 -12.09 -3.93
N GLY A 166 -11.42 -12.46 -2.68
CA GLY A 166 -11.08 -13.76 -2.21
C GLY A 166 -11.66 -14.72 -3.23
N ILE A 167 -10.79 -15.37 -3.97
CA ILE A 167 -11.12 -16.56 -4.69
C ILE A 167 -11.67 -17.46 -3.58
N ASP A 168 -12.96 -17.71 -3.63
CA ASP A 168 -13.65 -18.71 -2.81
C ASP A 168 -12.98 -20.05 -3.12
N GLU A 169 -11.94 -20.34 -2.37
CA GLU A 169 -11.21 -21.61 -2.44
C GLU A 169 -11.94 -22.74 -1.66
N ASP A 170 -13.13 -22.43 -1.13
CA ASP A 170 -13.98 -23.36 -0.35
C ASP A 170 -15.21 -23.83 -1.15
N ARG A 171 -15.05 -24.09 -2.44
CA ARG A 171 -16.01 -24.98 -3.11
C ARG A 171 -15.48 -26.40 -3.07
N GLU A 172 -15.67 -27.07 -1.94
CA GLU A 172 -15.69 -28.53 -1.88
C GLU A 172 -16.67 -29.06 -2.94
N PRO A 173 -16.27 -29.99 -3.79
CA PRO A 173 -17.22 -30.73 -4.62
C PRO A 173 -17.98 -31.70 -3.71
N THR A 174 -19.24 -31.41 -3.47
CA THR A 174 -20.18 -32.38 -2.91
C THR A 174 -20.36 -33.57 -3.89
N PRO A 175 -20.47 -34.78 -3.38
CA PRO A 175 -20.45 -36.05 -4.12
C PRO A 175 -21.66 -36.25 -5.04
#